data_cd575fc447fcc0bfec412b0ad85d73ab
#
_entry.id   cd575fc447fcc0bfec412b0ad85d73ab
#
_cell.length_a   1.000
_cell.length_b   1.000
_cell.length_c   1.000
_cell.angle_alpha   90.00
_cell.angle_beta   90.00
_cell.angle_gamma   90.00
#
_symmetry.space_group_name_H-M   'P 1'
#
loop_
_entity.id
_entity.type
_entity.pdbx_description
1 polymer ?
#
loop_
_entity_poly.entity_id
_entity_poly.type
_entity_poly.pdbx_seq_one_letter_code
_entity_poly.pdbx_strand_id
1 'polypeptide(L)'
;MNKRVKIVATLGPAVEIRGGKKFGEDGYWGEKLDVEASAKNIAQLITEGANVFRFNFSHGDHQEQGDRMATVRRAEEIAGKKVGFLLDTKGPEIRTELFEGEAKEFAYTTGEQIRVATKQGIKSTREVIALNVAGGLDVFDDVEVGKQVLVDDGKLGLTVVEKDADKREFVVVVENDGVIAKQKGVNIPNTKIPFPALAERDNADIRFGLEQGLNFIAISFVRSAKDVEEVRNILKETGNEHVQLFSKIENQQGIDNIDEIIEASDGIMIARGDMGIEVPFEMVPVYQKMIITKVNAAGKAVITATNMLETMTEKPRATRSEVSDVFNAVIDGTDATMLSGESANGKYPVESVRTMATIAKNAQTLLNEYGRLNSDKFNRTSKTEVVASAVKDACHSMNIKLVVTVTETGYSARAISKYRPDSDILAITFTEKVQKSMMLNWGVIPVVTEKPASTDDMFELAEKVAKEQGLVEAGDDIVIVAGVPVGVAGSTNTMRVRTVK
;
A
#
# COMPACT_ATOMS: atom_id res chain seq x y z
N MET A 1 0.65 25.30 -2.35
CA MET A 1 0.04 24.12 -3.00
C MET A 1 0.18 22.94 -2.05
N ASN A 2 -0.92 22.26 -1.74
CA ASN A 2 -0.89 21.05 -0.91
C ASN A 2 -0.33 19.85 -1.68
N LYS A 3 0.21 18.87 -0.97
CA LYS A 3 0.63 17.61 -1.54
C LYS A 3 -0.63 16.76 -1.86
N ARG A 4 -0.86 16.42 -3.13
CA ARG A 4 -2.03 15.65 -3.58
C ARG A 4 -1.79 14.14 -3.53
N VAL A 5 -0.59 13.68 -3.93
CA VAL A 5 -0.19 12.27 -3.77
C VAL A 5 -0.10 11.95 -2.29
N LYS A 6 -0.66 10.82 -1.88
CA LYS A 6 -0.65 10.38 -0.49
C LYS A 6 0.64 9.66 -0.14
N ILE A 7 0.98 9.62 1.15
CA ILE A 7 2.13 8.87 1.65
C ILE A 7 1.63 7.82 2.63
N VAL A 8 1.99 6.58 2.35
CA VAL A 8 1.88 5.46 3.27
C VAL A 8 3.22 5.27 3.96
N ALA A 9 3.26 5.32 5.28
CA ALA A 9 4.48 5.09 6.05
C ALA A 9 4.34 3.81 6.88
N THR A 10 5.27 2.87 6.71
CA THR A 10 5.30 1.65 7.53
C THR A 10 5.80 2.00 8.92
N LEU A 11 5.09 1.54 9.95
CA LEU A 11 5.51 1.68 11.33
C LEU A 11 6.38 0.51 11.78
N GLY A 12 7.33 0.85 12.61
CA GLY A 12 8.24 -0.09 13.23
C GLY A 12 9.11 0.59 14.28
N PRO A 13 10.17 -0.08 14.73
CA PRO A 13 11.00 0.38 15.84
C PRO A 13 11.68 1.74 15.63
N ALA A 14 11.85 2.21 14.39
CA ALA A 14 12.52 3.50 14.11
C ALA A 14 11.85 4.71 14.79
N VAL A 15 10.54 4.64 15.03
CA VAL A 15 9.77 5.72 15.68
C VAL A 15 9.34 5.38 17.09
N GLU A 16 9.61 4.15 17.57
CA GLU A 16 9.27 3.69 18.89
C GLU A 16 10.33 4.06 19.92
N ILE A 17 9.90 4.45 21.10
CA ILE A 17 10.74 4.61 22.30
C ILE A 17 10.35 3.52 23.28
N ARG A 18 11.33 2.81 23.82
CA ARG A 18 11.11 1.75 24.81
C ARG A 18 11.99 1.99 26.03
N GLY A 19 11.39 2.20 27.21
CA GLY A 19 12.14 2.52 28.45
C GLY A 19 13.05 3.74 28.30
N GLY A 20 12.66 4.74 27.50
CA GLY A 20 13.48 5.92 27.18
C GLY A 20 14.56 5.70 26.11
N LYS A 21 14.70 4.48 25.58
CA LYS A 21 15.71 4.10 24.58
C LYS A 21 15.14 4.18 23.17
N LYS A 22 16.00 4.52 22.20
CA LYS A 22 15.72 4.49 20.76
C LYS A 22 16.14 3.14 20.16
N PHE A 23 15.55 2.81 19.03
CA PHE A 23 15.93 1.64 18.26
C PHE A 23 17.44 1.63 17.93
N GLY A 24 18.08 0.49 18.15
CA GLY A 24 19.53 0.30 18.00
C GLY A 24 20.34 0.56 19.27
N GLU A 25 19.75 1.07 20.36
CA GLU A 25 20.41 1.19 21.66
C GLU A 25 20.35 -0.12 22.45
N ASP A 26 21.42 -0.39 23.24
CA ASP A 26 21.51 -1.61 24.02
C ASP A 26 20.32 -1.81 24.99
N GLY A 27 19.75 -3.00 24.95
CA GLY A 27 18.61 -3.37 25.80
C GLY A 27 17.26 -2.79 25.35
N TYR A 28 17.16 -2.18 24.18
CA TYR A 28 15.89 -1.65 23.63
C TYR A 28 14.74 -2.67 23.64
N TRP A 29 14.98 -3.89 23.16
CA TRP A 29 13.96 -4.94 23.04
C TRP A 29 13.46 -5.50 24.39
N GLY A 30 14.19 -5.29 25.47
CA GLY A 30 13.77 -5.71 26.81
C GLY A 30 12.85 -4.72 27.52
N GLU A 31 12.62 -3.54 26.94
CA GLU A 31 11.88 -2.47 27.57
C GLU A 31 10.45 -2.36 27.03
N LYS A 32 9.55 -1.82 27.85
CA LYS A 32 8.16 -1.52 27.44
C LYS A 32 8.10 -0.32 26.53
N LEU A 33 7.15 -0.35 25.60
CA LEU A 33 6.83 0.78 24.71
C LEU A 33 6.39 2.00 25.54
N ASP A 34 7.05 3.13 25.33
CA ASP A 34 6.63 4.44 25.81
C ASP A 34 5.68 5.06 24.77
N VAL A 35 4.40 4.91 24.99
CA VAL A 35 3.35 5.34 24.06
C VAL A 35 3.41 6.85 23.83
N GLU A 36 3.62 7.68 24.87
CA GLU A 36 3.60 9.14 24.72
C GLU A 36 4.83 9.65 23.96
N ALA A 37 6.01 9.11 24.26
CA ALA A 37 7.23 9.48 23.54
C ALA A 37 7.20 9.01 22.07
N SER A 38 6.74 7.78 21.83
CA SER A 38 6.58 7.24 20.47
C SER A 38 5.52 7.99 19.67
N ALA A 39 4.41 8.36 20.29
CA ALA A 39 3.35 9.14 19.64
C ALA A 39 3.82 10.51 19.16
N LYS A 40 4.74 11.16 19.89
CA LYS A 40 5.35 12.43 19.43
C LYS A 40 6.19 12.23 18.17
N ASN A 41 6.95 11.14 18.07
CA ASN A 41 7.70 10.81 16.86
C ASN A 41 6.77 10.55 15.68
N ILE A 42 5.71 9.76 15.89
CA ILE A 42 4.71 9.47 14.85
C ILE A 42 3.97 10.74 14.44
N ALA A 43 3.64 11.65 15.37
CA ALA A 43 3.02 12.94 15.07
C ALA A 43 3.89 13.81 14.15
N GLN A 44 5.23 13.70 14.24
CA GLN A 44 6.13 14.36 13.28
C GLN A 44 5.96 13.78 11.88
N LEU A 45 5.82 12.45 11.71
CA LEU A 45 5.56 11.85 10.40
C LEU A 45 4.24 12.37 9.81
N ILE A 46 3.18 12.51 10.64
CA ILE A 46 1.89 13.08 10.21
C ILE A 46 2.07 14.53 9.74
N THR A 47 2.82 15.33 10.49
CA THR A 47 3.08 16.74 10.17
C THR A 47 3.87 16.89 8.88
N GLU A 48 4.85 16.01 8.64
CA GLU A 48 5.67 16.00 7.41
C GLU A 48 4.91 15.46 6.19
N GLY A 49 3.75 14.82 6.40
CA GLY A 49 2.84 14.50 5.30
C GLY A 49 2.45 13.03 5.15
N ALA A 50 2.71 12.17 6.13
CA ALA A 50 2.15 10.82 6.16
C ALA A 50 0.61 10.90 6.26
N ASN A 51 -0.08 10.10 5.46
CA ASN A 51 -1.54 10.07 5.37
C ASN A 51 -2.13 8.76 5.89
N VAL A 52 -1.38 7.66 5.72
CA VAL A 52 -1.78 6.32 6.12
C VAL A 52 -0.59 5.64 6.79
N PHE A 53 -0.81 4.94 7.88
CA PHE A 53 0.20 4.07 8.47
C PHE A 53 -0.06 2.61 8.13
N ARG A 54 1.00 1.96 7.66
CA ARG A 54 1.00 0.53 7.35
C ARG A 54 1.53 -0.25 8.55
N PHE A 55 0.76 -1.25 8.95
CA PHE A 55 1.09 -2.24 9.96
C PHE A 55 1.42 -3.55 9.25
N ASN A 56 2.71 -3.92 9.23
CA ASN A 56 3.17 -5.13 8.57
C ASN A 56 3.05 -6.34 9.52
N PHE A 57 2.03 -7.16 9.31
CA PHE A 57 1.75 -8.34 10.13
C PHE A 57 2.66 -9.55 9.83
N SER A 58 3.60 -9.43 8.89
CA SER A 58 4.69 -10.40 8.75
C SER A 58 5.61 -10.40 9.98
N HIS A 59 5.62 -9.32 10.77
CA HIS A 59 6.46 -9.11 11.93
C HIS A 59 5.63 -8.81 13.19
N GLY A 60 6.16 -9.24 14.34
CA GLY A 60 5.53 -9.02 15.64
C GLY A 60 4.30 -9.91 15.88
N ASP A 61 3.66 -9.68 17.01
CA ASP A 61 2.42 -10.33 17.42
C ASP A 61 1.26 -9.33 17.51
N HIS A 62 0.06 -9.81 17.85
CA HIS A 62 -1.14 -8.98 17.97
C HIS A 62 -1.02 -7.90 19.06
N GLN A 63 -0.31 -8.19 20.16
CA GLN A 63 -0.10 -7.21 21.22
C GLN A 63 0.76 -6.04 20.71
N GLU A 64 1.86 -6.35 20.06
CA GLU A 64 2.77 -5.34 19.51
C GLU A 64 2.08 -4.48 18.44
N GLN A 65 1.31 -5.10 17.54
CA GLN A 65 0.56 -4.37 16.51
C GLN A 65 -0.56 -3.52 17.12
N GLY A 66 -1.26 -4.03 18.12
CA GLY A 66 -2.28 -3.29 18.87
C GLY A 66 -1.71 -2.06 19.58
N ASP A 67 -0.55 -2.20 20.24
CA ASP A 67 0.16 -1.11 20.90
C ASP A 67 0.59 -0.02 19.90
N ARG A 68 1.08 -0.42 18.72
CA ARG A 68 1.39 0.51 17.63
C ARG A 68 0.15 1.27 17.18
N MET A 69 -0.98 0.59 16.96
CA MET A 69 -2.23 1.23 16.54
C MET A 69 -2.74 2.21 17.60
N ALA A 70 -2.66 1.86 18.89
CA ALA A 70 -3.00 2.75 19.99
C ALA A 70 -2.09 3.99 20.02
N THR A 71 -0.79 3.80 19.77
CA THR A 71 0.18 4.88 19.71
C THR A 71 -0.11 5.85 18.53
N VAL A 72 -0.55 5.33 17.38
CA VAL A 72 -0.97 6.20 16.25
C VAL A 72 -2.19 7.04 16.61
N ARG A 73 -3.19 6.46 17.31
CA ARG A 73 -4.36 7.25 17.77
C ARG A 73 -3.94 8.40 18.68
N ARG A 74 -2.97 8.16 19.57
CA ARG A 74 -2.40 9.23 20.39
C ARG A 74 -1.65 10.26 19.54
N ALA A 75 -0.94 9.82 18.50
CA ALA A 75 -0.26 10.73 17.57
C ALA A 75 -1.24 11.58 16.74
N GLU A 76 -2.41 11.04 16.35
CA GLU A 76 -3.50 11.81 15.70
C GLU A 76 -3.95 12.99 16.59
N GLU A 77 -4.09 12.76 17.91
CA GLU A 77 -4.46 13.82 18.86
C GLU A 77 -3.37 14.91 18.95
N ILE A 78 -2.10 14.50 19.07
CA ILE A 78 -0.95 15.43 19.14
C ILE A 78 -0.83 16.26 17.86
N ALA A 79 -0.98 15.63 16.69
CA ALA A 79 -0.86 16.28 15.40
C ALA A 79 -2.11 17.10 15.00
N GLY A 80 -3.26 16.85 15.65
CA GLY A 80 -4.56 17.43 15.29
C GLY A 80 -5.06 16.98 13.91
N LYS A 81 -4.62 15.81 13.43
CA LYS A 81 -4.95 15.28 12.09
C LYS A 81 -5.24 13.79 12.15
N LYS A 82 -6.28 13.37 11.43
CA LYS A 82 -6.61 11.96 11.25
C LYS A 82 -5.76 11.32 10.15
N VAL A 83 -5.47 10.03 10.32
CA VAL A 83 -4.75 9.19 9.35
C VAL A 83 -5.46 7.86 9.14
N GLY A 84 -5.17 7.20 8.02
CA GLY A 84 -5.68 5.86 7.74
C GLY A 84 -4.82 4.77 8.36
N PHE A 85 -5.43 3.61 8.65
CA PHE A 85 -4.78 2.42 9.18
C PHE A 85 -4.87 1.31 8.12
N LEU A 86 -3.72 0.84 7.66
CA LEU A 86 -3.59 -0.20 6.64
C LEU A 86 -2.89 -1.42 7.24
N LEU A 87 -3.59 -2.54 7.32
CA LEU A 87 -3.01 -3.85 7.64
C LEU A 87 -2.43 -4.45 6.35
N ASP A 88 -1.19 -4.90 6.38
CA ASP A 88 -0.56 -5.66 5.31
C ASP A 88 -0.38 -7.11 5.77
N THR A 89 -1.03 -8.05 5.09
CA THR A 89 -1.00 -9.47 5.44
C THR A 89 0.36 -10.07 5.11
N LYS A 90 0.71 -11.15 5.79
CA LYS A 90 1.92 -11.89 5.49
C LYS A 90 1.83 -12.61 4.14
N GLY A 91 0.68 -13.21 3.87
CA GLY A 91 0.44 -14.05 2.71
C GLY A 91 1.09 -15.43 2.80
N PRO A 92 0.73 -16.34 1.89
CA PRO A 92 1.34 -17.65 1.80
C PRO A 92 2.74 -17.55 1.18
N GLU A 93 3.73 -18.10 1.85
CA GLU A 93 5.14 -18.05 1.42
C GLU A 93 5.81 -19.41 1.54
N ILE A 94 6.92 -19.58 0.82
CA ILE A 94 7.86 -20.67 1.01
C ILE A 94 9.06 -20.12 1.78
N ARG A 95 9.54 -20.87 2.75
CA ARG A 95 10.78 -20.57 3.48
C ARG A 95 11.70 -21.77 3.52
N THR A 96 12.98 -21.51 3.68
CA THR A 96 13.91 -22.59 4.06
C THR A 96 13.63 -23.00 5.51
N GLU A 97 13.79 -24.26 5.80
CA GLU A 97 13.65 -24.81 7.16
C GLU A 97 14.84 -24.45 8.07
N LEU A 98 14.67 -24.75 9.34
CA LEU A 98 15.76 -24.66 10.31
C LEU A 98 16.90 -25.60 9.94
N PHE A 99 18.12 -25.19 10.26
CA PHE A 99 19.29 -26.03 10.03
C PHE A 99 19.42 -27.12 11.07
N GLU A 100 19.99 -28.24 10.66
CA GLU A 100 20.41 -29.29 11.57
C GLU A 100 21.68 -28.84 12.33
N GLY A 101 21.73 -29.16 13.64
CA GLY A 101 22.86 -28.75 14.49
C GLY A 101 22.89 -27.25 14.83
N GLU A 102 24.08 -26.73 15.06
CA GLU A 102 24.33 -25.35 15.54
C GLU A 102 24.68 -24.35 14.42
N ALA A 103 24.66 -24.78 13.16
CA ALA A 103 24.98 -23.92 12.03
C ALA A 103 24.05 -22.71 11.98
N LYS A 104 24.60 -21.53 11.73
CA LYS A 104 23.85 -20.28 11.57
C LYS A 104 23.59 -19.97 10.10
N GLU A 105 24.53 -20.39 9.24
CA GLU A 105 24.50 -20.12 7.80
C GLU A 105 25.29 -21.20 7.04
N PHE A 106 24.99 -21.35 5.77
CA PHE A 106 25.73 -22.17 4.82
C PHE A 106 26.16 -21.35 3.61
N ALA A 107 27.42 -21.47 3.21
CA ALA A 107 27.94 -20.84 2.00
C ALA A 107 27.91 -21.82 0.83
N TYR A 108 27.57 -21.31 -0.35
CA TYR A 108 27.47 -22.04 -1.61
C TYR A 108 28.30 -21.33 -2.69
N THR A 109 28.82 -22.10 -3.63
CA THR A 109 29.63 -21.61 -4.75
C THR A 109 28.98 -21.94 -6.09
N THR A 110 29.19 -21.09 -7.05
CA THR A 110 28.72 -21.24 -8.44
C THR A 110 29.09 -22.59 -9.03
N GLY A 111 28.14 -23.27 -9.63
CA GLY A 111 28.31 -24.61 -10.24
C GLY A 111 28.23 -25.78 -9.27
N GLU A 112 28.11 -25.53 -7.98
CA GLU A 112 27.91 -26.60 -7.00
C GLU A 112 26.53 -27.25 -7.21
N GLN A 113 26.47 -28.57 -7.06
CA GLN A 113 25.21 -29.31 -7.03
C GLN A 113 24.80 -29.61 -5.60
N ILE A 114 23.57 -29.23 -5.26
CA ILE A 114 22.94 -29.51 -3.96
C ILE A 114 21.51 -30.01 -4.19
N ARG A 115 20.81 -30.34 -3.13
CA ARG A 115 19.42 -30.79 -3.19
C ARG A 115 18.50 -29.82 -2.51
N VAL A 116 17.25 -29.76 -2.99
CA VAL A 116 16.15 -29.03 -2.37
C VAL A 116 15.03 -30.02 -2.06
N ALA A 117 14.73 -30.25 -0.79
CA ALA A 117 13.69 -31.17 -0.33
C ALA A 117 12.36 -30.43 -0.16
N THR A 118 11.29 -30.96 -0.74
CA THR A 118 9.94 -30.38 -0.65
C THR A 118 9.10 -31.01 0.46
N LYS A 119 9.53 -32.15 1.00
CA LYS A 119 8.85 -32.84 2.08
C LYS A 119 8.93 -32.06 3.38
N GLN A 120 7.78 -31.83 4.01
CA GLN A 120 7.66 -31.07 5.24
C GLN A 120 8.34 -31.75 6.45
N GLY A 121 8.83 -30.93 7.40
CA GLY A 121 9.36 -31.39 8.67
C GLY A 121 10.81 -31.91 8.63
N ILE A 122 11.50 -31.73 7.50
CA ILE A 122 12.93 -32.06 7.36
C ILE A 122 13.74 -30.79 7.69
N LYS A 123 14.82 -30.92 8.45
CA LYS A 123 15.76 -29.81 8.67
C LYS A 123 16.73 -29.69 7.50
N SER A 124 17.14 -28.47 7.21
CA SER A 124 18.15 -28.21 6.18
C SER A 124 19.54 -28.63 6.66
N THR A 125 20.33 -29.20 5.75
CA THR A 125 21.76 -29.48 5.92
C THR A 125 22.56 -28.67 4.89
N ARG A 126 23.90 -28.85 4.88
CA ARG A 126 24.76 -28.22 3.86
C ARG A 126 24.45 -28.76 2.44
N GLU A 127 24.05 -30.02 2.34
CA GLU A 127 23.80 -30.73 1.08
C GLU A 127 22.32 -30.63 0.63
N VAL A 128 21.40 -30.38 1.57
CA VAL A 128 19.97 -30.37 1.33
C VAL A 128 19.32 -29.15 1.95
N ILE A 129 18.79 -28.26 1.14
CA ILE A 129 17.91 -27.16 1.58
C ILE A 129 16.48 -27.70 1.66
N ALA A 130 15.92 -27.79 2.86
CA ALA A 130 14.55 -28.20 3.05
C ALA A 130 13.60 -27.00 2.98
N LEU A 131 12.44 -27.15 2.35
CA LEU A 131 11.43 -26.13 2.20
C LEU A 131 10.31 -26.29 3.23
N ASN A 132 9.90 -25.17 3.80
CA ASN A 132 8.67 -25.03 4.57
C ASN A 132 7.67 -24.25 3.70
N VAL A 133 6.62 -24.91 3.26
CA VAL A 133 5.62 -24.32 2.35
C VAL A 133 4.35 -24.01 3.14
N ALA A 134 3.80 -22.83 2.97
CA ALA A 134 2.54 -22.43 3.61
C ALA A 134 1.41 -23.45 3.31
N GLY A 135 0.59 -23.72 4.33
CA GLY A 135 -0.49 -24.72 4.24
C GLY A 135 0.00 -26.16 4.23
N GLY A 136 1.29 -26.42 4.48
CA GLY A 136 1.86 -27.78 4.48
C GLY A 136 1.88 -28.44 3.08
N LEU A 137 1.84 -27.63 2.02
CA LEU A 137 1.83 -28.10 0.64
C LEU A 137 3.17 -28.73 0.26
N ASP A 138 3.13 -29.71 -0.62
CA ASP A 138 4.30 -30.28 -1.27
C ASP A 138 4.35 -29.80 -2.73
N VAL A 139 5.30 -28.93 -3.04
CA VAL A 139 5.43 -28.29 -4.35
C VAL A 139 6.24 -29.12 -5.37
N PHE A 140 6.58 -30.37 -5.04
CA PHE A 140 7.41 -31.20 -5.91
C PHE A 140 6.83 -31.37 -7.32
N ASP A 141 5.53 -31.59 -7.42
CA ASP A 141 4.89 -31.86 -8.71
C ASP A 141 4.67 -30.56 -9.52
N ASP A 142 4.60 -29.41 -8.86
CA ASP A 142 4.37 -28.11 -9.48
C ASP A 142 5.64 -27.51 -10.12
N VAL A 143 6.83 -27.94 -9.68
CA VAL A 143 8.12 -27.39 -10.15
C VAL A 143 8.72 -28.30 -11.22
N GLU A 144 9.00 -27.74 -12.39
CA GLU A 144 9.60 -28.45 -13.53
C GLU A 144 11.12 -28.29 -13.56
N VAL A 145 11.80 -29.22 -14.24
CA VAL A 145 13.23 -29.08 -14.58
C VAL A 145 13.46 -27.82 -15.43
N GLY A 146 14.50 -27.10 -15.13
CA GLY A 146 14.85 -25.81 -15.76
C GLY A 146 14.25 -24.60 -15.02
N LYS A 147 13.38 -24.78 -14.02
CA LYS A 147 12.89 -23.69 -13.18
C LYS A 147 13.96 -23.22 -12.20
N GLN A 148 13.89 -21.90 -11.90
CA GLN A 148 14.73 -21.31 -10.85
C GLN A 148 14.08 -21.45 -9.48
N VAL A 149 14.90 -21.63 -8.48
CA VAL A 149 14.55 -21.53 -7.05
C VAL A 149 15.43 -20.41 -6.46
N LEU A 150 14.84 -19.30 -6.10
CA LEU A 150 15.50 -18.12 -5.58
C LEU A 150 15.38 -18.09 -4.06
N VAL A 151 16.51 -17.94 -3.35
CA VAL A 151 16.54 -17.93 -1.88
C VAL A 151 17.04 -16.56 -1.38
N ASP A 152 16.43 -16.07 -0.28
CA ASP A 152 16.76 -14.78 0.36
C ASP A 152 16.67 -13.62 -0.64
N ASP A 153 15.49 -13.42 -1.24
CA ASP A 153 15.21 -12.35 -2.22
C ASP A 153 16.13 -12.41 -3.45
N GLY A 154 16.46 -13.63 -3.87
CA GLY A 154 17.32 -13.87 -5.05
C GLY A 154 18.82 -13.71 -4.81
N LYS A 155 19.26 -13.56 -3.57
CA LYS A 155 20.71 -13.54 -3.24
C LYS A 155 21.42 -14.84 -3.59
N LEU A 156 20.68 -15.95 -3.57
CA LEU A 156 21.15 -17.23 -4.10
C LEU A 156 20.17 -17.75 -5.14
N GLY A 157 20.64 -17.91 -6.37
CA GLY A 157 19.93 -18.52 -7.48
C GLY A 157 20.30 -20.00 -7.61
N LEU A 158 19.29 -20.83 -7.80
CA LEU A 158 19.42 -22.28 -8.00
C LEU A 158 18.61 -22.68 -9.23
N THR A 159 19.17 -23.51 -10.14
CA THR A 159 18.43 -24.07 -11.26
C THR A 159 18.13 -25.55 -11.03
N VAL A 160 16.89 -25.96 -11.15
CA VAL A 160 16.47 -27.37 -11.07
C VAL A 160 16.96 -28.12 -12.31
N VAL A 161 17.83 -29.12 -12.12
CA VAL A 161 18.39 -29.93 -13.22
C VAL A 161 17.85 -31.35 -13.26
N GLU A 162 17.37 -31.88 -12.13
CA GLU A 162 16.80 -33.22 -12.02
C GLU A 162 15.77 -33.28 -10.87
N LYS A 163 14.84 -34.23 -10.94
CA LYS A 163 13.84 -34.49 -9.90
C LYS A 163 13.97 -35.93 -9.41
N ASP A 164 14.16 -36.12 -8.10
CA ASP A 164 14.17 -37.41 -7.42
C ASP A 164 12.79 -37.66 -6.78
N ALA A 165 11.93 -38.36 -7.48
CA ALA A 165 10.54 -38.61 -7.06
C ALA A 165 10.43 -39.44 -5.78
N ASP A 166 11.36 -40.40 -5.57
CA ASP A 166 11.34 -41.27 -4.39
C ASP A 166 11.63 -40.47 -3.11
N LYS A 167 12.52 -39.50 -3.20
CA LYS A 167 12.90 -38.65 -2.09
C LYS A 167 12.07 -37.34 -2.01
N ARG A 168 11.37 -36.99 -3.08
CA ARG A 168 10.69 -35.68 -3.27
C ARG A 168 11.68 -34.54 -3.14
N GLU A 169 12.79 -34.65 -3.88
CA GLU A 169 13.88 -33.69 -3.89
C GLU A 169 14.17 -33.23 -5.31
N PHE A 170 14.55 -31.97 -5.46
CA PHE A 170 15.17 -31.44 -6.67
C PHE A 170 16.69 -31.54 -6.54
N VAL A 171 17.37 -31.94 -7.59
CA VAL A 171 18.80 -31.67 -7.75
C VAL A 171 18.92 -30.33 -8.42
N VAL A 172 19.66 -29.42 -7.80
CA VAL A 172 19.81 -28.04 -8.29
C VAL A 172 21.28 -27.67 -8.46
N VAL A 173 21.55 -26.78 -9.41
CA VAL A 173 22.86 -26.17 -9.62
C VAL A 173 22.82 -24.75 -9.11
N VAL A 174 23.83 -24.37 -8.33
CA VAL A 174 24.03 -23.03 -7.78
C VAL A 174 24.46 -22.08 -8.91
N GLU A 175 23.74 -20.97 -9.12
CA GLU A 175 23.98 -20.01 -10.19
C GLU A 175 25.02 -18.95 -9.84
N ASN A 176 25.08 -18.57 -8.55
CA ASN A 176 25.99 -17.53 -8.04
C ASN A 176 26.46 -17.86 -6.63
N ASP A 177 27.63 -17.36 -6.28
CA ASP A 177 28.15 -17.48 -4.90
C ASP A 177 27.20 -16.78 -3.92
N GLY A 178 26.92 -17.42 -2.79
CA GLY A 178 26.02 -16.85 -1.78
C GLY A 178 26.05 -17.57 -0.45
N VAL A 179 25.47 -16.91 0.56
CA VAL A 179 25.33 -17.45 1.92
C VAL A 179 23.85 -17.42 2.29
N ILE A 180 23.33 -18.53 2.78
CA ILE A 180 21.96 -18.65 3.25
C ILE A 180 21.94 -18.83 4.76
N ALA A 181 21.17 -18.01 5.46
CA ALA A 181 20.76 -18.24 6.84
C ALA A 181 19.46 -19.05 6.90
N LYS A 182 19.11 -19.55 8.09
CA LYS A 182 17.88 -20.31 8.32
C LYS A 182 16.63 -19.45 8.10
N GLN A 183 15.51 -20.08 7.70
CA GLN A 183 14.17 -19.49 7.59
C GLN A 183 14.09 -18.32 6.59
N LYS A 184 14.86 -18.39 5.50
CA LYS A 184 14.85 -17.39 4.42
C LYS A 184 13.72 -17.64 3.45
N GLY A 185 13.17 -16.57 2.89
CA GLY A 185 12.17 -16.61 1.83
C GLY A 185 12.68 -17.38 0.62
N VAL A 186 11.78 -18.11 -0.04
CA VAL A 186 12.07 -18.87 -1.26
C VAL A 186 11.00 -18.52 -2.30
N ASN A 187 11.44 -18.12 -3.49
CA ASN A 187 10.58 -17.86 -4.64
C ASN A 187 10.88 -18.87 -5.74
N ILE A 188 9.85 -19.29 -6.47
CA ILE A 188 9.98 -20.17 -7.63
C ILE A 188 9.28 -19.49 -8.81
N PRO A 189 9.96 -18.53 -9.48
CA PRO A 189 9.36 -17.71 -10.51
C PRO A 189 8.70 -18.50 -11.63
N ASN A 190 7.61 -17.97 -12.16
CA ASN A 190 6.83 -18.60 -13.24
C ASN A 190 6.33 -20.02 -12.92
N THR A 191 6.09 -20.32 -11.65
CA THR A 191 5.52 -21.60 -11.20
C THR A 191 4.17 -21.34 -10.52
N LYS A 192 3.13 -22.05 -10.95
CA LYS A 192 1.79 -21.94 -10.37
C LYS A 192 1.67 -22.89 -9.17
N ILE A 193 1.90 -22.36 -7.99
CA ILE A 193 1.75 -23.11 -6.74
C ILE A 193 0.32 -22.90 -6.21
N PRO A 194 -0.41 -23.97 -5.88
CA PRO A 194 -1.81 -23.89 -5.43
C PRO A 194 -1.93 -23.47 -3.95
N PHE A 195 -1.31 -22.35 -3.59
CA PHE A 195 -1.43 -21.81 -2.25
C PHE A 195 -2.88 -21.50 -1.90
N PRO A 196 -3.28 -21.61 -0.62
CA PRO A 196 -4.53 -21.00 -0.15
C PRO A 196 -4.47 -19.49 -0.37
N ALA A 197 -5.61 -18.85 -0.57
CA ALA A 197 -5.66 -17.38 -0.71
C ALA A 197 -5.24 -16.68 0.59
N LEU A 198 -5.61 -17.28 1.74
CA LEU A 198 -5.24 -16.82 3.08
C LEU A 198 -4.65 -17.98 3.88
N ALA A 199 -3.52 -17.73 4.52
CA ALA A 199 -3.05 -18.61 5.58
C ALA A 199 -3.93 -18.46 6.83
N GLU A 200 -3.93 -19.47 7.71
CA GLU A 200 -4.67 -19.42 8.99
C GLU A 200 -4.29 -18.20 9.81
N ARG A 201 -3.01 -17.85 9.84
CA ARG A 201 -2.50 -16.66 10.50
C ARG A 201 -3.08 -15.38 9.91
N ASP A 202 -3.14 -15.24 8.58
CA ASP A 202 -3.69 -14.04 7.94
C ASP A 202 -5.16 -13.83 8.30
N ASN A 203 -5.95 -14.91 8.42
CA ASN A 203 -7.34 -14.84 8.87
C ASN A 203 -7.43 -14.28 10.30
N ALA A 204 -6.58 -14.78 11.21
CA ALA A 204 -6.53 -14.28 12.58
C ALA A 204 -6.07 -12.82 12.66
N ASP A 205 -5.05 -12.45 11.88
CA ASP A 205 -4.50 -11.10 11.79
C ASP A 205 -5.54 -10.10 11.26
N ILE A 206 -6.29 -10.47 10.21
CA ILE A 206 -7.36 -9.64 9.66
C ILE A 206 -8.46 -9.42 10.70
N ARG A 207 -8.95 -10.48 11.35
CA ARG A 207 -10.01 -10.36 12.38
C ARG A 207 -9.57 -9.47 13.55
N PHE A 208 -8.35 -9.68 14.05
CA PHE A 208 -7.77 -8.81 15.07
C PHE A 208 -7.70 -7.34 14.60
N GLY A 209 -7.20 -7.11 13.40
CA GLY A 209 -7.08 -5.77 12.85
C GLY A 209 -8.43 -5.06 12.68
N LEU A 210 -9.47 -5.80 12.27
CA LEU A 210 -10.84 -5.28 12.16
C LEU A 210 -11.40 -4.82 13.52
N GLU A 211 -11.13 -5.58 14.59
CA GLU A 211 -11.46 -5.17 15.96
C GLU A 211 -10.72 -3.89 16.38
N GLN A 212 -9.52 -3.68 15.83
CA GLN A 212 -8.72 -2.47 16.03
C GLN A 212 -9.14 -1.31 15.12
N GLY A 213 -10.17 -1.42 14.30
CA GLY A 213 -10.73 -0.33 13.49
C GLY A 213 -9.87 0.04 12.27
N LEU A 214 -9.44 -0.94 11.50
CA LEU A 214 -8.77 -0.76 10.21
C LEU A 214 -9.62 0.01 9.21
N ASN A 215 -8.94 0.65 8.27
CA ASN A 215 -9.56 1.32 7.13
C ASN A 215 -9.21 0.60 5.80
N PHE A 216 -8.05 -0.04 5.76
CA PHE A 216 -7.49 -0.69 4.57
C PHE A 216 -6.86 -2.02 4.94
N ILE A 217 -6.97 -3.00 4.04
CA ILE A 217 -6.21 -4.26 4.10
C ILE A 217 -5.48 -4.41 2.77
N ALA A 218 -4.16 -4.57 2.82
CA ALA A 218 -3.32 -4.96 1.70
C ALA A 218 -3.15 -6.49 1.74
N ILE A 219 -3.68 -7.17 0.71
CA ILE A 219 -3.68 -8.62 0.59
C ILE A 219 -2.44 -9.04 -0.19
N SER A 220 -1.54 -9.81 0.44
CA SER A 220 -0.30 -10.27 -0.19
C SER A 220 -0.52 -11.42 -1.17
N PHE A 221 0.29 -11.46 -2.21
CA PHE A 221 0.35 -12.53 -3.22
C PHE A 221 -0.97 -12.84 -3.92
N VAL A 222 -1.79 -11.82 -4.20
CA VAL A 222 -3.05 -11.99 -4.93
C VAL A 222 -2.78 -12.49 -6.36
N ARG A 223 -3.50 -13.54 -6.77
CA ARG A 223 -3.36 -14.22 -8.07
C ARG A 223 -4.62 -14.16 -8.91
N SER A 224 -5.78 -13.94 -8.26
CA SER A 224 -7.10 -13.94 -8.91
C SER A 224 -8.12 -13.14 -8.12
N ALA A 225 -9.28 -12.84 -8.72
CA ALA A 225 -10.42 -12.25 -8.05
C ALA A 225 -10.91 -13.08 -6.86
N LYS A 226 -10.77 -14.41 -6.93
CA LYS A 226 -11.19 -15.32 -5.85
C LYS A 226 -10.42 -15.07 -4.56
N ASP A 227 -9.12 -14.77 -4.63
CA ASP A 227 -8.30 -14.47 -3.45
C ASP A 227 -8.84 -13.22 -2.72
N VAL A 228 -9.31 -12.23 -3.46
CA VAL A 228 -9.93 -11.01 -2.91
C VAL A 228 -11.30 -11.31 -2.30
N GLU A 229 -12.10 -12.15 -2.95
CA GLU A 229 -13.44 -12.52 -2.48
C GLU A 229 -13.39 -13.26 -1.14
N GLU A 230 -12.37 -14.07 -0.88
CA GLU A 230 -12.18 -14.73 0.42
C GLU A 230 -12.03 -13.72 1.56
N VAL A 231 -11.24 -12.65 1.37
CA VAL A 231 -11.12 -11.57 2.37
C VAL A 231 -12.42 -10.79 2.47
N ARG A 232 -13.08 -10.52 1.34
CA ARG A 232 -14.36 -9.79 1.33
C ARG A 232 -15.46 -10.54 2.10
N ASN A 233 -15.44 -11.87 2.09
CA ASN A 233 -16.34 -12.69 2.91
C ASN A 233 -16.09 -12.50 4.41
N ILE A 234 -14.83 -12.40 4.85
CA ILE A 234 -14.51 -12.08 6.25
C ILE A 234 -15.07 -10.70 6.63
N LEU A 235 -14.96 -9.71 5.76
CA LEU A 235 -15.54 -8.37 6.01
C LEU A 235 -17.05 -8.42 6.19
N LYS A 236 -17.76 -9.21 5.37
CA LYS A 236 -19.22 -9.42 5.47
C LYS A 236 -19.58 -10.12 6.77
N GLU A 237 -18.90 -11.21 7.10
CA GLU A 237 -19.12 -11.98 8.34
C GLU A 237 -18.96 -11.12 9.59
N THR A 238 -18.02 -10.16 9.57
CA THR A 238 -17.69 -9.29 10.72
C THR A 238 -18.40 -7.95 10.69
N GLY A 239 -19.23 -7.66 9.68
CA GLY A 239 -19.93 -6.37 9.52
C GLY A 239 -18.99 -5.18 9.20
N ASN A 240 -17.84 -5.46 8.59
CA ASN A 240 -16.80 -4.48 8.28
C ASN A 240 -16.65 -4.19 6.76
N GLU A 241 -17.73 -4.30 6.00
CA GLU A 241 -17.75 -4.11 4.53
C GLU A 241 -17.25 -2.73 4.05
N HIS A 242 -17.13 -1.77 4.97
CA HIS A 242 -16.58 -0.44 4.71
C HIS A 242 -15.04 -0.41 4.60
N VAL A 243 -14.36 -1.45 5.06
CA VAL A 243 -12.90 -1.57 4.96
C VAL A 243 -12.52 -1.88 3.52
N GLN A 244 -11.56 -1.15 2.97
CA GLN A 244 -11.16 -1.26 1.58
C GLN A 244 -10.05 -2.29 1.39
N LEU A 245 -10.18 -3.11 0.35
CA LEU A 245 -9.24 -4.16 0.00
C LEU A 245 -8.30 -3.69 -1.10
N PHE A 246 -7.01 -3.68 -0.82
CA PHE A 246 -5.93 -3.40 -1.75
C PHE A 246 -5.20 -4.70 -2.09
N SER A 247 -5.32 -5.15 -3.33
CA SER A 247 -4.59 -6.35 -3.79
C SER A 247 -3.15 -5.99 -4.11
N LYS A 248 -2.21 -6.73 -3.52
CA LYS A 248 -0.78 -6.59 -3.84
C LYS A 248 -0.46 -7.43 -5.07
N ILE A 249 0.06 -6.77 -6.10
CA ILE A 249 0.52 -7.43 -7.33
C ILE A 249 2.01 -7.67 -7.20
N GLU A 250 2.37 -8.93 -7.02
CA GLU A 250 3.71 -9.39 -6.63
C GLU A 250 4.25 -10.51 -7.53
N ASN A 251 3.43 -11.08 -8.41
CA ASN A 251 3.79 -12.24 -9.23
C ASN A 251 3.19 -12.17 -10.63
N GLN A 252 3.67 -13.02 -11.53
CA GLN A 252 3.21 -13.06 -12.93
C GLN A 252 1.71 -13.39 -13.03
N GLN A 253 1.19 -14.29 -12.21
CA GLN A 253 -0.22 -14.67 -12.26
C GLN A 253 -1.14 -13.49 -11.89
N GLY A 254 -0.76 -12.67 -10.90
CA GLY A 254 -1.48 -11.45 -10.57
C GLY A 254 -1.42 -10.41 -11.68
N ILE A 255 -0.33 -10.35 -12.44
CA ILE A 255 -0.20 -9.48 -13.62
C ILE A 255 -1.10 -9.97 -14.75
N ASP A 256 -1.11 -11.27 -15.02
CA ASP A 256 -1.93 -11.87 -16.08
C ASP A 256 -3.42 -11.68 -15.83
N ASN A 257 -3.85 -11.77 -14.56
CA ASN A 257 -5.24 -11.66 -14.11
C ASN A 257 -5.60 -10.24 -13.61
N ILE A 258 -4.80 -9.22 -13.95
CA ILE A 258 -4.92 -7.87 -13.38
C ILE A 258 -6.31 -7.26 -13.52
N ASP A 259 -7.00 -7.49 -14.62
CA ASP A 259 -8.29 -6.87 -14.91
C ASP A 259 -9.39 -7.38 -13.95
N GLU A 260 -9.47 -8.70 -13.72
CA GLU A 260 -10.42 -9.27 -12.76
C GLU A 260 -10.07 -8.93 -11.31
N ILE A 261 -8.77 -8.82 -10.99
CA ILE A 261 -8.30 -8.42 -9.66
C ILE A 261 -8.67 -6.95 -9.40
N ILE A 262 -8.50 -6.07 -10.39
CA ILE A 262 -8.91 -4.67 -10.28
C ILE A 262 -10.42 -4.59 -10.03
N GLU A 263 -11.24 -5.39 -10.73
CA GLU A 263 -12.69 -5.38 -10.56
C GLU A 263 -13.10 -5.77 -9.14
N ALA A 264 -12.51 -6.83 -8.58
CA ALA A 264 -12.82 -7.36 -7.25
C ALA A 264 -12.30 -6.49 -6.10
N SER A 265 -11.22 -5.72 -6.30
CA SER A 265 -10.53 -4.92 -5.29
C SER A 265 -11.08 -3.49 -5.18
N ASP A 266 -10.81 -2.80 -4.07
CA ASP A 266 -11.07 -1.36 -3.91
C ASP A 266 -9.87 -0.51 -4.34
N GLY A 267 -8.69 -1.10 -4.42
CA GLY A 267 -7.45 -0.52 -4.91
C GLY A 267 -6.39 -1.56 -5.18
N ILE A 268 -5.25 -1.13 -5.70
CA ILE A 268 -4.11 -1.99 -6.00
C ILE A 268 -2.84 -1.44 -5.33
N MET A 269 -2.01 -2.33 -4.82
CA MET A 269 -0.64 -2.02 -4.39
C MET A 269 0.35 -2.72 -5.32
N ILE A 270 1.21 -1.94 -5.95
CA ILE A 270 2.31 -2.45 -6.78
C ILE A 270 3.50 -2.67 -5.87
N ALA A 271 3.71 -3.91 -5.43
CA ALA A 271 4.79 -4.30 -4.52
C ALA A 271 6.04 -4.68 -5.34
N ARG A 272 6.80 -3.66 -5.76
CA ARG A 272 7.88 -3.79 -6.75
C ARG A 272 9.04 -4.67 -6.29
N GLY A 273 9.28 -4.75 -4.98
CA GLY A 273 10.31 -5.62 -4.39
C GLY A 273 10.04 -7.08 -4.70
N ASP A 274 8.90 -7.59 -4.23
CA ASP A 274 8.50 -8.98 -4.43
C ASP A 274 8.23 -9.27 -5.91
N MET A 275 7.61 -8.33 -6.63
CA MET A 275 7.40 -8.45 -8.08
C MET A 275 8.72 -8.63 -8.83
N GLY A 276 9.77 -7.90 -8.47
CA GLY A 276 11.08 -7.98 -9.16
C GLY A 276 11.85 -9.27 -8.91
N ILE A 277 11.39 -10.11 -7.96
CA ILE A 277 11.92 -11.45 -7.74
C ILE A 277 11.13 -12.48 -8.58
N GLU A 278 9.83 -12.26 -8.74
CA GLU A 278 8.91 -13.18 -9.43
C GLU A 278 8.86 -12.99 -10.95
N VAL A 279 9.24 -11.81 -11.46
CA VAL A 279 9.29 -11.49 -12.89
C VAL A 279 10.65 -10.89 -13.25
N PRO A 280 11.04 -10.84 -14.55
CA PRO A 280 12.27 -10.15 -14.95
C PRO A 280 12.25 -8.71 -14.42
N PHE A 281 13.23 -8.32 -13.61
CA PHE A 281 13.24 -7.05 -12.87
C PHE A 281 13.17 -5.83 -13.78
N GLU A 282 13.71 -5.93 -15.00
CA GLU A 282 13.65 -4.88 -16.03
C GLU A 282 12.22 -4.65 -16.56
N MET A 283 11.30 -5.59 -16.34
CA MET A 283 9.88 -5.46 -16.69
C MET A 283 9.06 -4.74 -15.62
N VAL A 284 9.56 -4.62 -14.40
CA VAL A 284 8.82 -3.99 -13.28
C VAL A 284 8.33 -2.57 -13.64
N PRO A 285 9.14 -1.68 -14.25
CA PRO A 285 8.66 -0.36 -14.65
C PRO A 285 7.56 -0.41 -15.72
N VAL A 286 7.57 -1.42 -16.59
CA VAL A 286 6.55 -1.62 -17.64
C VAL A 286 5.23 -2.01 -16.98
N TYR A 287 5.27 -2.99 -16.08
CA TYR A 287 4.09 -3.44 -15.33
C TYR A 287 3.54 -2.34 -14.43
N GLN A 288 4.39 -1.57 -13.73
CA GLN A 288 3.97 -0.42 -12.94
C GLN A 288 3.10 0.55 -13.77
N LYS A 289 3.59 0.96 -14.93
CA LYS A 289 2.88 1.91 -15.80
C LYS A 289 1.55 1.34 -16.32
N MET A 290 1.54 0.09 -16.71
CA MET A 290 0.36 -0.62 -17.19
C MET A 290 -0.69 -0.72 -16.07
N ILE A 291 -0.30 -1.16 -14.86
CA ILE A 291 -1.19 -1.31 -13.73
C ILE A 291 -1.76 0.04 -13.30
N ILE A 292 -0.93 1.08 -13.13
CA ILE A 292 -1.39 2.43 -12.79
C ILE A 292 -2.45 2.92 -13.78
N THR A 293 -2.19 2.74 -15.08
CA THR A 293 -3.13 3.18 -16.14
C THR A 293 -4.48 2.47 -16.02
N LYS A 294 -4.48 1.14 -15.80
CA LYS A 294 -5.71 0.35 -15.67
C LYS A 294 -6.49 0.70 -14.40
N VAL A 295 -5.82 0.83 -13.26
CA VAL A 295 -6.42 1.14 -11.96
C VAL A 295 -7.05 2.54 -11.98
N ASN A 296 -6.33 3.53 -12.55
CA ASN A 296 -6.85 4.88 -12.71
C ASN A 296 -8.08 4.90 -13.64
N ALA A 297 -8.08 4.15 -14.73
CA ALA A 297 -9.25 4.03 -15.62
C ALA A 297 -10.46 3.43 -14.91
N ALA A 298 -10.23 2.48 -14.00
CA ALA A 298 -11.28 1.91 -13.15
C ALA A 298 -11.76 2.86 -12.02
N GLY A 299 -11.07 3.99 -11.80
CA GLY A 299 -11.41 4.96 -10.74
C GLY A 299 -11.08 4.48 -9.34
N LYS A 300 -10.13 3.56 -9.23
CA LYS A 300 -9.65 2.99 -7.97
C LYS A 300 -8.29 3.59 -7.59
N ALA A 301 -7.93 3.51 -6.32
CA ALA A 301 -6.65 4.04 -5.86
C ALA A 301 -5.50 3.05 -6.11
N VAL A 302 -4.32 3.56 -6.44
CA VAL A 302 -3.11 2.77 -6.62
C VAL A 302 -1.99 3.26 -5.72
N ILE A 303 -1.32 2.32 -5.04
CA ILE A 303 -0.14 2.56 -4.20
C ILE A 303 1.08 2.01 -4.93
N THR A 304 2.08 2.85 -5.18
CA THR A 304 3.41 2.41 -5.62
C THR A 304 4.30 2.18 -4.41
N ALA A 305 4.76 0.94 -4.24
CA ALA A 305 5.39 0.49 -3.01
C ALA A 305 6.78 -0.11 -3.23
N THR A 306 7.58 -0.13 -2.17
CA THR A 306 8.90 -0.74 -2.00
C THR A 306 10.02 -0.08 -2.81
N ASN A 307 11.21 -0.03 -2.22
CA ASN A 307 12.44 0.49 -2.82
C ASN A 307 12.31 1.92 -3.36
N MET A 308 11.54 2.79 -2.66
CA MET A 308 11.31 4.17 -3.11
C MET A 308 12.46 5.09 -2.71
N LEU A 309 12.86 5.08 -1.43
CA LEU A 309 13.96 5.88 -0.86
C LEU A 309 14.86 4.99 0.00
N GLU A 310 15.14 3.77 -0.43
CA GLU A 310 15.80 2.71 0.31
C GLU A 310 17.12 3.14 0.96
N THR A 311 17.92 3.96 0.25
CA THR A 311 19.18 4.52 0.78
C THR A 311 18.94 5.33 2.06
N MET A 312 17.75 5.91 2.26
CA MET A 312 17.43 6.70 3.45
C MET A 312 17.19 5.85 4.70
N THR A 313 17.20 4.53 4.61
CA THR A 313 17.32 3.66 5.78
C THR A 313 18.62 3.93 6.55
N GLU A 314 19.72 4.19 5.83
CA GLU A 314 21.06 4.38 6.40
C GLU A 314 21.64 5.78 6.21
N LYS A 315 21.18 6.55 5.20
CA LYS A 315 21.72 7.86 4.83
C LYS A 315 20.64 8.95 4.94
N PRO A 316 21.01 10.19 5.34
CA PRO A 316 20.05 11.27 5.53
C PRO A 316 19.51 11.87 4.22
N ARG A 317 19.97 11.40 3.07
CA ARG A 317 19.58 11.91 1.75
C ARG A 317 19.41 10.77 0.76
N ALA A 318 18.35 10.85 -0.02
CA ALA A 318 18.10 9.96 -1.14
C ALA A 318 19.12 10.16 -2.28
N THR A 319 19.31 9.13 -3.08
CA THR A 319 20.06 9.20 -4.33
C THR A 319 19.25 9.90 -5.42
N ARG A 320 19.93 10.32 -6.51
CA ARG A 320 19.24 10.90 -7.68
C ARG A 320 18.30 9.89 -8.35
N SER A 321 18.66 8.62 -8.36
CA SER A 321 17.84 7.54 -8.94
C SER A 321 16.53 7.37 -8.16
N GLU A 322 16.59 7.36 -6.83
CA GLU A 322 15.41 7.27 -5.96
C GLU A 322 14.51 8.51 -6.09
N VAL A 323 15.08 9.71 -6.15
CA VAL A 323 14.30 10.92 -6.41
C VAL A 323 13.60 10.84 -7.76
N SER A 324 14.28 10.33 -8.80
CA SER A 324 13.69 10.12 -10.12
C SER A 324 12.60 9.05 -10.10
N ASP A 325 12.75 8.00 -9.32
CA ASP A 325 11.78 6.92 -9.20
C ASP A 325 10.48 7.40 -8.56
N VAL A 326 10.55 8.08 -7.41
CA VAL A 326 9.37 8.69 -6.76
C VAL A 326 8.69 9.69 -7.70
N PHE A 327 9.48 10.55 -8.37
CA PHE A 327 8.97 11.52 -9.35
C PHE A 327 8.20 10.82 -10.47
N ASN A 328 8.78 9.77 -11.07
CA ASN A 328 8.15 9.03 -12.16
C ASN A 328 6.86 8.31 -11.71
N ALA A 329 6.81 7.75 -10.49
CA ALA A 329 5.58 7.15 -9.96
C ALA A 329 4.44 8.18 -9.89
N VAL A 330 4.74 9.42 -9.49
CA VAL A 330 3.76 10.52 -9.48
C VAL A 330 3.32 10.90 -10.88
N ILE A 331 4.26 11.03 -11.83
CA ILE A 331 3.97 11.35 -13.24
C ILE A 331 3.15 10.23 -13.91
N ASP A 332 3.40 8.97 -13.55
CA ASP A 332 2.63 7.82 -14.05
C ASP A 332 1.17 7.85 -13.56
N GLY A 333 0.87 8.58 -12.48
CA GLY A 333 -0.48 8.77 -11.96
C GLY A 333 -0.80 7.99 -10.68
N THR A 334 0.19 7.60 -9.87
CA THR A 334 -0.07 6.93 -8.58
C THR A 334 -0.88 7.82 -7.63
N ASP A 335 -1.78 7.21 -6.84
CA ASP A 335 -2.53 7.91 -5.78
C ASP A 335 -1.68 8.07 -4.52
N ALA A 336 -0.88 7.06 -4.22
CA ALA A 336 -0.01 7.05 -3.05
C ALA A 336 1.36 6.42 -3.36
N THR A 337 2.38 6.86 -2.62
CA THR A 337 3.69 6.24 -2.54
C THR A 337 3.92 5.69 -1.14
N MET A 338 4.65 4.59 -1.00
CA MET A 338 4.85 3.90 0.28
C MET A 338 6.32 3.88 0.68
N LEU A 339 6.60 4.22 1.93
CA LEU A 339 7.86 3.98 2.63
C LEU A 339 7.76 2.68 3.42
N SER A 340 8.76 1.83 3.30
CA SER A 340 8.88 0.53 3.98
C SER A 340 9.92 0.60 5.09
N GLY A 341 11.13 0.10 4.87
CA GLY A 341 12.23 0.13 5.81
C GLY A 341 12.63 1.54 6.23
N GLU A 342 12.51 2.51 5.31
CA GLU A 342 12.89 3.92 5.52
C GLU A 342 12.19 4.54 6.74
N SER A 343 10.92 4.20 6.96
CA SER A 343 10.14 4.70 8.10
C SER A 343 9.99 3.69 9.24
N ALA A 344 10.17 2.37 8.97
CA ALA A 344 10.00 1.31 9.95
C ALA A 344 11.25 1.01 10.78
N ASN A 345 12.42 0.90 10.14
CA ASN A 345 13.69 0.49 10.77
C ASN A 345 14.82 1.47 10.47
N GLY A 346 14.61 2.42 9.56
CA GLY A 346 15.64 3.35 9.11
C GLY A 346 16.06 4.36 10.18
N LYS A 347 17.24 4.93 10.00
CA LYS A 347 17.80 5.96 10.89
C LYS A 347 17.15 7.33 10.70
N TYR A 348 16.44 7.54 9.57
CA TYR A 348 15.93 8.84 9.15
C TYR A 348 14.44 8.82 8.76
N PRO A 349 13.52 8.33 9.64
CA PRO A 349 12.11 8.14 9.30
C PRO A 349 11.40 9.46 8.97
N VAL A 350 11.66 10.52 9.71
CA VAL A 350 11.03 11.84 9.53
C VAL A 350 11.52 12.49 8.22
N GLU A 351 12.83 12.45 7.98
CA GLU A 351 13.46 12.96 6.77
C GLU A 351 13.00 12.22 5.52
N SER A 352 12.74 10.91 5.62
CA SER A 352 12.23 10.09 4.53
C SER A 352 10.82 10.53 4.12
N VAL A 353 9.91 10.73 5.08
CA VAL A 353 8.57 11.25 4.80
C VAL A 353 8.64 12.66 4.21
N ARG A 354 9.46 13.55 4.79
CA ARG A 354 9.67 14.93 4.28
C ARG A 354 10.21 14.94 2.87
N THR A 355 11.20 14.10 2.57
CA THR A 355 11.82 13.98 1.23
C THR A 355 10.78 13.50 0.22
N MET A 356 10.04 12.44 0.52
CA MET A 356 8.99 11.93 -0.34
C MET A 356 7.89 12.97 -0.59
N ALA A 357 7.47 13.68 0.45
CA ALA A 357 6.48 14.75 0.33
C ALA A 357 6.97 15.89 -0.57
N THR A 358 8.24 16.25 -0.47
CA THR A 358 8.87 17.30 -1.28
C THR A 358 8.94 16.88 -2.75
N ILE A 359 9.38 15.66 -3.03
CA ILE A 359 9.44 15.14 -4.40
C ILE A 359 8.03 15.10 -5.01
N ALA A 360 7.04 14.58 -4.27
CA ALA A 360 5.66 14.52 -4.72
C ALA A 360 5.07 15.90 -5.01
N LYS A 361 5.34 16.91 -4.18
CA LYS A 361 4.93 18.30 -4.43
C LYS A 361 5.55 18.88 -5.70
N ASN A 362 6.83 18.61 -5.94
CA ASN A 362 7.53 19.10 -7.13
C ASN A 362 7.01 18.37 -8.39
N ALA A 363 6.85 17.06 -8.35
CA ALA A 363 6.35 16.29 -9.48
C ALA A 363 4.93 16.74 -9.89
N GLN A 364 4.04 16.99 -8.93
CA GLN A 364 2.66 17.39 -9.24
C GLN A 364 2.54 18.75 -9.96
N THR A 365 3.54 19.64 -9.87
CA THR A 365 3.53 20.90 -10.64
C THR A 365 3.68 20.68 -12.14
N LEU A 366 4.16 19.51 -12.54
CA LEU A 366 4.43 19.14 -13.93
C LEU A 366 3.42 18.13 -14.49
N LEU A 367 2.37 17.78 -13.73
CA LEU A 367 1.38 16.78 -14.16
C LEU A 367 0.66 17.19 -15.45
N ASN A 368 0.38 18.48 -15.66
CA ASN A 368 -0.30 18.96 -16.87
C ASN A 368 0.57 18.84 -18.12
N GLU A 369 1.90 18.91 -17.98
CA GLU A 369 2.83 18.81 -19.11
C GLU A 369 3.28 17.38 -19.36
N TYR A 370 3.57 16.62 -18.30
CA TYR A 370 4.22 15.32 -18.37
C TYR A 370 3.39 14.17 -17.81
N GLY A 371 2.23 14.46 -17.17
CA GLY A 371 1.36 13.42 -16.59
C GLY A 371 0.88 12.45 -17.66
N ARG A 372 0.94 11.16 -17.35
CA ARG A 372 0.56 10.09 -18.28
C ARG A 372 -0.92 9.76 -18.24
N LEU A 373 -1.65 10.28 -17.25
CA LEU A 373 -3.08 10.06 -17.13
C LEU A 373 -3.84 10.79 -18.23
N ASN A 374 -4.39 10.05 -19.18
CA ASN A 374 -5.27 10.59 -20.22
C ASN A 374 -6.73 10.34 -19.85
N SER A 375 -7.28 11.19 -19.01
CA SER A 375 -8.66 11.08 -18.54
C SER A 375 -9.70 11.34 -19.64
N ASP A 376 -9.33 11.88 -20.79
CA ASP A 376 -10.23 12.07 -21.94
C ASP A 376 -10.62 10.74 -22.57
N LYS A 377 -9.81 9.70 -22.37
CA LYS A 377 -10.10 8.32 -22.80
C LYS A 377 -10.96 7.53 -21.83
N PHE A 378 -11.30 8.09 -20.68
CA PHE A 378 -12.13 7.38 -19.71
C PHE A 378 -13.58 7.27 -20.21
N ASN A 379 -14.15 6.10 -19.98
CA ASN A 379 -15.55 5.86 -20.32
C ASN A 379 -16.46 6.61 -19.34
N ARG A 380 -17.36 7.46 -19.86
CA ARG A 380 -18.25 8.34 -19.10
C ARG A 380 -19.67 7.80 -19.18
N THR A 381 -19.94 6.66 -18.55
CA THR A 381 -21.22 5.95 -18.63
C THR A 381 -22.24 6.37 -17.58
N SER A 382 -21.81 7.04 -16.51
CA SER A 382 -22.71 7.46 -15.42
C SER A 382 -22.80 8.97 -15.29
N LYS A 383 -23.89 9.46 -14.67
CA LYS A 383 -24.07 10.89 -14.34
C LYS A 383 -22.90 11.42 -13.52
N THR A 384 -22.43 10.63 -12.55
CA THR A 384 -21.28 11.00 -11.70
C THR A 384 -20.01 11.19 -12.52
N GLU A 385 -19.73 10.31 -13.47
CA GLU A 385 -18.57 10.40 -14.36
C GLU A 385 -18.62 11.66 -15.24
N VAL A 386 -19.80 12.00 -15.77
CA VAL A 386 -20.00 13.21 -16.56
C VAL A 386 -19.76 14.46 -15.71
N VAL A 387 -20.33 14.52 -14.51
CA VAL A 387 -20.12 15.65 -13.59
C VAL A 387 -18.65 15.77 -13.18
N ALA A 388 -18.01 14.66 -12.81
CA ALA A 388 -16.60 14.66 -12.41
C ALA A 388 -15.65 15.13 -13.53
N SER A 389 -15.93 14.73 -14.77
CA SER A 389 -15.20 15.24 -15.93
C SER A 389 -15.41 16.75 -16.14
N ALA A 390 -16.65 17.22 -16.04
CA ALA A 390 -16.95 18.66 -16.16
C ALA A 390 -16.27 19.48 -15.06
N VAL A 391 -16.12 18.93 -13.84
CA VAL A 391 -15.37 19.57 -12.76
C VAL A 391 -13.90 19.74 -13.14
N LYS A 392 -13.25 18.72 -13.72
CA LYS A 392 -11.88 18.83 -14.23
C LYS A 392 -11.76 19.97 -15.24
N ASP A 393 -12.67 20.00 -16.21
CA ASP A 393 -12.66 21.01 -17.27
C ASP A 393 -12.86 22.44 -16.70
N ALA A 394 -13.74 22.58 -15.72
CA ALA A 394 -13.95 23.87 -15.03
C ALA A 394 -12.70 24.29 -14.25
N CYS A 395 -12.05 23.36 -13.52
CA CYS A 395 -10.82 23.65 -12.79
C CYS A 395 -9.72 24.14 -13.72
N HIS A 396 -9.58 23.51 -14.88
CA HIS A 396 -8.58 23.91 -15.87
C HIS A 396 -8.89 25.26 -16.52
N SER A 397 -10.15 25.51 -16.86
CA SER A 397 -10.55 26.69 -17.66
C SER A 397 -10.72 27.96 -16.82
N MET A 398 -11.12 27.84 -15.54
CA MET A 398 -11.52 28.97 -14.69
C MET A 398 -10.57 29.24 -13.52
N ASN A 399 -9.44 28.53 -13.43
CA ASN A 399 -8.51 28.63 -12.30
C ASN A 399 -9.20 28.45 -10.93
N ILE A 400 -10.06 27.44 -10.83
CA ILE A 400 -10.79 27.10 -9.61
C ILE A 400 -9.81 26.81 -8.48
N LYS A 401 -9.97 27.47 -7.33
CA LYS A 401 -9.10 27.31 -6.18
C LYS A 401 -9.28 25.98 -5.47
N LEU A 402 -10.53 25.52 -5.33
CA LEU A 402 -10.90 24.34 -4.56
C LEU A 402 -12.13 23.67 -5.15
N VAL A 403 -12.11 22.36 -5.22
CA VAL A 403 -13.32 21.54 -5.42
C VAL A 403 -13.83 21.12 -4.05
N VAL A 404 -15.09 21.39 -3.75
CA VAL A 404 -15.75 20.92 -2.52
C VAL A 404 -16.78 19.87 -2.89
N THR A 405 -16.72 18.70 -2.32
CA THR A 405 -17.74 17.67 -2.49
C THR A 405 -18.34 17.24 -1.15
N VAL A 406 -19.67 17.19 -1.10
CA VAL A 406 -20.40 16.66 0.07
C VAL A 406 -20.83 15.23 -0.27
N THR A 407 -20.38 14.26 0.55
CA THR A 407 -20.49 12.84 0.20
C THR A 407 -20.83 11.96 1.41
N GLU A 408 -21.79 11.07 1.25
CA GLU A 408 -22.18 10.06 2.26
C GLU A 408 -21.20 8.88 2.34
N THR A 409 -20.63 8.48 1.20
CA THR A 409 -19.86 7.24 1.07
C THR A 409 -18.43 7.46 0.55
N GLY A 410 -18.06 8.72 0.25
CA GLY A 410 -16.80 9.06 -0.42
C GLY A 410 -16.84 8.85 -1.94
N TYR A 411 -17.92 8.34 -2.52
CA TYR A 411 -17.99 8.01 -3.95
C TYR A 411 -17.75 9.22 -4.85
N SER A 412 -18.40 10.35 -4.59
CA SER A 412 -18.20 11.59 -5.36
C SER A 412 -16.75 12.08 -5.31
N ALA A 413 -16.12 12.02 -4.14
CA ALA A 413 -14.73 12.43 -3.97
C ALA A 413 -13.77 11.53 -4.78
N ARG A 414 -13.99 10.21 -4.76
CA ARG A 414 -13.21 9.25 -5.55
C ARG A 414 -13.41 9.48 -7.05
N ALA A 415 -14.65 9.70 -7.48
CA ALA A 415 -14.94 9.97 -8.89
C ALA A 415 -14.26 11.25 -9.38
N ILE A 416 -14.25 12.32 -8.59
CA ILE A 416 -13.55 13.57 -8.94
C ILE A 416 -12.03 13.34 -8.94
N SER A 417 -11.51 12.66 -7.91
CA SER A 417 -10.07 12.32 -7.79
C SER A 417 -9.54 11.58 -9.01
N LYS A 418 -10.32 10.66 -9.59
CA LYS A 418 -10.00 9.93 -10.83
C LYS A 418 -9.58 10.84 -11.97
N TYR A 419 -10.24 11.99 -12.11
CA TYR A 419 -10.00 12.93 -13.21
C TYR A 419 -8.82 13.89 -12.95
N ARG A 420 -8.19 13.86 -11.77
CA ARG A 420 -7.03 14.69 -11.40
C ARG A 420 -7.24 16.18 -11.71
N PRO A 421 -8.24 16.85 -11.14
CA PRO A 421 -8.43 18.28 -11.36
C PRO A 421 -7.21 19.08 -10.86
N ASP A 422 -6.98 20.25 -11.45
CA ASP A 422 -5.87 21.17 -11.06
C ASP A 422 -6.01 21.73 -9.66
N SER A 423 -7.13 21.49 -8.98
CA SER A 423 -7.47 21.97 -7.64
C SER A 423 -7.46 20.84 -6.63
N ASP A 424 -7.25 21.19 -5.35
CA ASP A 424 -7.45 20.25 -4.24
C ASP A 424 -8.95 19.90 -4.10
N ILE A 425 -9.26 18.75 -3.49
CA ILE A 425 -10.63 18.23 -3.32
C ILE A 425 -10.95 18.17 -1.83
N LEU A 426 -11.73 19.12 -1.32
CA LEU A 426 -12.27 19.06 0.03
C LEU A 426 -13.49 18.12 0.02
N ALA A 427 -13.40 16.98 0.71
CA ALA A 427 -14.50 16.03 0.82
C ALA A 427 -15.15 16.12 2.22
N ILE A 428 -16.33 16.70 2.26
CA ILE A 428 -17.12 16.82 3.49
C ILE A 428 -17.96 15.55 3.62
N THR A 429 -17.83 14.88 4.75
CA THR A 429 -18.58 13.66 5.09
C THR A 429 -19.08 13.72 6.53
N PHE A 430 -19.84 12.72 6.97
CA PHE A 430 -20.59 12.76 8.21
C PHE A 430 -20.13 11.71 9.23
N THR A 431 -19.14 10.88 8.88
CA THR A 431 -18.58 9.86 9.77
C THR A 431 -17.07 9.74 9.61
N GLU A 432 -16.38 9.44 10.70
CA GLU A 432 -14.92 9.19 10.68
C GLU A 432 -14.56 7.97 9.82
N LYS A 433 -15.44 6.97 9.74
CA LYS A 433 -15.27 5.80 8.86
C LYS A 433 -15.09 6.22 7.40
N VAL A 434 -16.01 7.03 6.88
CA VAL A 434 -15.96 7.51 5.50
C VAL A 434 -14.79 8.48 5.30
N GLN A 435 -14.50 9.35 6.27
CA GLN A 435 -13.32 10.21 6.23
C GLN A 435 -12.06 9.39 6.00
N LYS A 436 -11.81 8.39 6.85
CA LYS A 436 -10.60 7.58 6.80
C LYS A 436 -10.52 6.74 5.51
N SER A 437 -11.66 6.29 4.97
CA SER A 437 -11.70 5.54 3.71
C SER A 437 -11.22 6.33 2.48
N MET A 438 -11.14 7.65 2.58
CA MET A 438 -10.66 8.52 1.50
C MET A 438 -9.19 8.94 1.62
N MET A 439 -8.47 8.49 2.66
CA MET A 439 -7.10 8.90 2.96
C MET A 439 -6.07 8.46 1.90
N LEU A 440 -6.39 7.49 1.05
CA LEU A 440 -5.54 7.01 -0.05
C LEU A 440 -5.89 7.65 -1.41
N ASN A 441 -6.96 8.46 -1.51
CA ASN A 441 -7.34 9.06 -2.77
C ASN A 441 -6.57 10.34 -3.07
N TRP A 442 -6.04 10.44 -4.27
CA TRP A 442 -5.27 11.60 -4.74
C TRP A 442 -6.04 12.91 -4.57
N GLY A 443 -5.37 13.94 -4.03
CA GLY A 443 -5.91 15.30 -3.89
C GLY A 443 -7.04 15.47 -2.88
N VAL A 444 -7.57 14.39 -2.29
CA VAL A 444 -8.72 14.46 -1.37
C VAL A 444 -8.28 14.88 0.03
N ILE A 445 -8.94 15.89 0.59
CA ILE A 445 -8.82 16.37 1.96
C ILE A 445 -10.16 16.07 2.64
N PRO A 446 -10.29 14.94 3.37
CA PRO A 446 -11.57 14.56 3.94
C PRO A 446 -11.79 15.17 5.32
N VAL A 447 -12.98 15.75 5.54
CA VAL A 447 -13.38 16.41 6.79
C VAL A 447 -14.74 15.90 7.24
N VAL A 448 -14.92 15.70 8.54
CA VAL A 448 -16.20 15.29 9.14
C VAL A 448 -16.94 16.52 9.67
N THR A 449 -18.22 16.60 9.34
CA THR A 449 -19.13 17.64 9.85
C THR A 449 -20.50 17.03 10.20
N GLU A 450 -21.39 17.84 10.77
CA GLU A 450 -22.79 17.48 10.87
C GLU A 450 -23.46 17.51 9.47
N LYS A 451 -24.47 16.66 9.30
CA LYS A 451 -25.20 16.55 8.02
C LYS A 451 -26.10 17.77 7.81
N PRO A 452 -26.03 18.45 6.64
CA PRO A 452 -26.90 19.57 6.34
C PRO A 452 -28.36 19.13 6.17
N ALA A 453 -29.29 19.99 6.58
CA ALA A 453 -30.73 19.71 6.51
C ALA A 453 -31.33 19.95 5.13
N SER A 454 -30.74 20.85 4.35
CA SER A 454 -31.24 21.24 3.02
C SER A 454 -30.11 21.41 2.00
N THR A 455 -30.48 21.55 0.74
CA THR A 455 -29.51 21.86 -0.33
C THR A 455 -28.86 23.22 -0.16
N ASP A 456 -29.58 24.21 0.35
CA ASP A 456 -29.03 25.54 0.59
C ASP A 456 -28.03 25.50 1.76
N ASP A 457 -28.38 24.83 2.86
CA ASP A 457 -27.48 24.61 4.00
C ASP A 457 -26.20 23.88 3.56
N MET A 458 -26.32 22.95 2.62
CA MET A 458 -25.17 22.23 2.07
C MET A 458 -24.20 23.15 1.33
N PHE A 459 -24.68 24.08 0.54
CA PHE A 459 -23.84 25.06 -0.17
C PHE A 459 -23.17 26.05 0.80
N GLU A 460 -23.87 26.44 1.86
CA GLU A 460 -23.30 27.31 2.91
C GLU A 460 -22.25 26.56 3.75
N LEU A 461 -22.55 25.31 4.11
CA LEU A 461 -21.61 24.42 4.81
C LEU A 461 -20.32 24.24 3.99
N ALA A 462 -20.43 24.01 2.69
CA ALA A 462 -19.29 23.83 1.80
C ALA A 462 -18.32 25.04 1.83
N GLU A 463 -18.86 26.26 1.73
CA GLU A 463 -18.07 27.49 1.80
C GLU A 463 -17.49 27.71 3.20
N LYS A 464 -18.30 27.52 4.25
CA LYS A 464 -17.87 27.65 5.64
C LYS A 464 -16.70 26.74 5.97
N VAL A 465 -16.82 25.43 5.68
CA VAL A 465 -15.77 24.45 5.96
C VAL A 465 -14.49 24.74 5.16
N ALA A 466 -14.62 25.14 3.90
CA ALA A 466 -13.47 25.52 3.09
C ALA A 466 -12.66 26.67 3.69
N LYS A 467 -13.34 27.67 4.26
CA LYS A 467 -12.71 28.78 4.98
C LYS A 467 -12.09 28.33 6.31
N GLU A 468 -12.81 27.57 7.12
CA GLU A 468 -12.32 27.05 8.42
C GLU A 468 -11.07 26.19 8.25
N GLN A 469 -10.96 25.45 7.12
CA GLN A 469 -9.76 24.69 6.79
C GLN A 469 -8.62 25.54 6.20
N GLY A 470 -8.83 26.86 6.00
CA GLY A 470 -7.82 27.76 5.43
C GLY A 470 -7.47 27.44 3.97
N LEU A 471 -8.40 26.82 3.22
CA LEU A 471 -8.17 26.41 1.84
C LEU A 471 -8.57 27.48 0.82
N VAL A 472 -9.38 28.45 1.22
CA VAL A 472 -9.91 29.51 0.38
C VAL A 472 -10.01 30.83 1.15
N GLU A 473 -9.96 31.94 0.42
CA GLU A 473 -10.18 33.31 0.89
C GLU A 473 -11.35 33.96 0.15
N ALA A 474 -11.86 35.09 0.64
CA ALA A 474 -12.89 35.84 -0.04
C ALA A 474 -12.40 36.29 -1.44
N GLY A 475 -13.22 36.07 -2.45
CA GLY A 475 -12.89 36.32 -3.85
C GLY A 475 -12.38 35.10 -4.62
N ASP A 476 -12.01 34.00 -3.96
CA ASP A 476 -11.64 32.77 -4.63
C ASP A 476 -12.87 32.07 -5.27
N ASP A 477 -12.68 31.49 -6.46
CA ASP A 477 -13.71 30.66 -7.09
C ASP A 477 -13.57 29.20 -6.67
N ILE A 478 -14.69 28.60 -6.26
CA ILE A 478 -14.80 27.19 -5.88
C ILE A 478 -15.85 26.47 -6.72
N VAL A 479 -15.68 25.17 -6.88
CA VAL A 479 -16.70 24.28 -7.45
C VAL A 479 -17.26 23.39 -6.35
N ILE A 480 -18.57 23.46 -6.13
CA ILE A 480 -19.28 22.59 -5.18
C ILE A 480 -19.99 21.48 -5.95
N VAL A 481 -19.74 20.23 -5.55
CA VAL A 481 -20.28 19.02 -6.20
C VAL A 481 -21.07 18.21 -5.19
N ALA A 482 -22.28 17.82 -5.57
CA ALA A 482 -23.16 17.07 -4.68
C ALA A 482 -24.20 16.24 -5.42
N GLY A 483 -24.86 15.35 -4.67
CA GLY A 483 -26.12 14.71 -5.07
C GLY A 483 -27.31 15.52 -4.56
N VAL A 484 -28.20 15.90 -5.45
CA VAL A 484 -29.47 16.59 -5.13
C VAL A 484 -30.63 15.68 -5.53
N PRO A 485 -31.61 15.44 -4.64
CA PRO A 485 -31.74 15.95 -3.25
C PRO A 485 -30.71 15.35 -2.28
N VAL A 486 -30.45 16.09 -1.21
CA VAL A 486 -29.52 15.65 -0.14
C VAL A 486 -30.01 14.34 0.48
N GLY A 487 -29.09 13.42 0.77
CA GLY A 487 -29.38 12.16 1.46
C GLY A 487 -29.62 10.95 0.55
N VAL A 488 -29.49 11.10 -0.77
CA VAL A 488 -29.55 9.98 -1.71
C VAL A 488 -28.13 9.59 -2.10
N ALA A 489 -27.64 8.47 -1.59
CA ALA A 489 -26.30 7.97 -1.90
C ALA A 489 -26.12 7.65 -3.40
N GLY A 490 -24.94 7.93 -3.96
CA GLY A 490 -24.61 7.64 -5.36
C GLY A 490 -25.25 8.57 -6.39
N SER A 491 -25.87 9.67 -5.98
CA SER A 491 -26.63 10.59 -6.84
C SER A 491 -25.86 11.86 -7.24
N THR A 492 -24.54 11.82 -7.38
CA THR A 492 -23.75 12.99 -7.83
C THR A 492 -24.26 13.47 -9.18
N ASN A 493 -25.01 14.57 -9.18
CA ASN A 493 -25.74 15.08 -10.35
C ASN A 493 -25.68 16.61 -10.50
N THR A 494 -25.02 17.30 -9.55
CA THR A 494 -25.00 18.76 -9.51
C THR A 494 -23.57 19.26 -9.33
N MET A 495 -23.23 20.27 -10.13
CA MET A 495 -22.03 21.05 -10.03
C MET A 495 -22.41 22.54 -9.98
N ARG A 496 -21.87 23.29 -9.02
CA ARG A 496 -22.09 24.73 -8.87
C ARG A 496 -20.78 25.47 -8.73
N VAL A 497 -20.52 26.42 -9.61
CA VAL A 497 -19.42 27.37 -9.45
C VAL A 497 -19.89 28.52 -8.56
N ARG A 498 -19.05 28.92 -7.60
CA ARG A 498 -19.37 30.00 -6.65
C ARG A 498 -18.10 30.75 -6.28
N THR A 499 -18.19 32.08 -6.25
CA THR A 499 -17.16 32.94 -5.64
C THR A 499 -17.39 33.00 -4.14
N VAL A 500 -16.35 32.78 -3.36
CA VAL A 500 -16.33 32.80 -1.89
C VAL A 500 -16.58 34.25 -1.43
N LYS A 501 -17.52 34.43 -0.50
CA LYS A 501 -17.90 35.76 0.04
C LYS A 501 -16.99 36.24 1.16
#